data_0921cf1ea5d396681b6198a06e706f1f
#
_entry.id   0921cf1ea5d396681b6198a06e706f1f
#
_cell.length_a   1.000
_cell.length_b   1.000
_cell.length_c   1.000
_cell.angle_alpha   90.00
_cell.angle_beta   90.00
_cell.angle_gamma   90.00
#
_symmetry.space_group_name_H-M   'P 1'
#
loop_
_entity.id
_entity.type
_entity.pdbx_description
1 polymer ?
#
loop_
_entity_poly.entity_id
_entity_poly.type
_entity_poly.pdbx_seq_one_letter_code
_entity_poly.pdbx_strand_id
1 'polypeptide(L)'
;MNLYEHQSSYNPNMPVRGLIYFAELYSGYIQKNKLDVYSTKQINLPVPRYIIFYNGTKNEPEKKELRLSECFKYSAQQSDELEQKEMKPCLELTATMLNINIGNNEELMKKCNKLYQYSEFVRLVRKHLKKCDINAAINLAIDEAISNNILKDILQKQRAEVCRMILTEYNEELHMKNERKIAIEE
;
A
#
# COMPACT_ATOMS: atom_id res chain seq x y z
N MET A 1 2.15 5.91 -16.04
CA MET A 1 2.45 6.50 -14.69
C MET A 1 2.19 5.44 -13.65
N ASN A 2 3.14 5.15 -12.76
CA ASN A 2 2.98 4.09 -11.77
C ASN A 2 2.99 4.70 -10.37
N LEU A 3 2.01 4.32 -9.56
CA LEU A 3 1.94 4.60 -8.13
C LEU A 3 2.14 3.29 -7.38
N TYR A 4 3.09 3.27 -6.47
CA TYR A 4 3.37 2.13 -5.60
C TYR A 4 3.23 2.57 -4.16
N GLU A 5 2.49 1.81 -3.37
CA GLU A 5 2.37 1.99 -1.93
C GLU A 5 2.66 0.70 -1.20
N HIS A 6 3.17 0.84 0.00
CA HIS A 6 3.37 -0.25 0.93
C HIS A 6 2.37 -0.14 2.09
N GLN A 7 1.81 -1.27 2.52
CA GLN A 7 0.85 -1.32 3.62
C GLN A 7 1.11 -2.49 4.56
N SER A 8 1.34 -2.19 5.83
CA SER A 8 1.41 -3.16 6.93
C SER A 8 0.03 -3.50 7.52
N SER A 9 -1.00 -2.71 7.20
CA SER A 9 -2.39 -2.98 7.58
C SER A 9 -3.33 -2.81 6.39
N TYR A 10 -4.36 -3.65 6.30
CA TYR A 10 -5.37 -3.56 5.25
C TYR A 10 -6.17 -2.26 5.39
N ASN A 11 -6.24 -1.48 4.30
CA ASN A 11 -7.03 -0.27 4.21
C ASN A 11 -7.91 -0.31 2.95
N PRO A 12 -9.26 -0.37 3.09
CA PRO A 12 -10.17 -0.41 1.95
C PRO A 12 -10.26 0.92 1.20
N ASN A 13 -9.81 2.04 1.80
CA ASN A 13 -9.89 3.37 1.21
C ASN A 13 -8.74 3.71 0.25
N MET A 14 -7.94 2.72 -0.13
CA MET A 14 -6.82 2.93 -1.06
C MET A 14 -7.24 3.54 -2.39
N PRO A 15 -8.39 3.17 -3.01
CA PRO A 15 -8.83 3.82 -4.24
C PRO A 15 -9.07 5.32 -4.08
N VAL A 16 -9.62 5.76 -2.94
CA VAL A 16 -9.82 7.18 -2.63
C VAL A 16 -8.48 7.92 -2.52
N ARG A 17 -7.50 7.32 -1.82
CA ARG A 17 -6.14 7.87 -1.74
C ARG A 17 -5.49 7.95 -3.12
N GLY A 18 -5.62 6.89 -3.91
CA GLY A 18 -5.11 6.83 -5.27
C GLY A 18 -5.69 7.94 -6.17
N LEU A 19 -6.97 8.24 -6.05
CA LEU A 19 -7.61 9.32 -6.76
C LEU A 19 -6.93 10.67 -6.47
N ILE A 20 -6.68 10.98 -5.18
CA ILE A 20 -6.02 12.21 -4.76
C ILE A 20 -4.60 12.26 -5.33
N TYR A 21 -3.83 11.19 -5.17
CA TYR A 21 -2.43 11.14 -5.64
C TYR A 21 -2.32 11.23 -7.17
N PHE A 22 -3.20 10.57 -7.92
CA PHE A 22 -3.18 10.68 -9.37
C PHE A 22 -3.60 12.07 -9.86
N ALA A 23 -4.54 12.74 -9.18
CA ALA A 23 -4.87 14.12 -9.50
C ALA A 23 -3.65 15.04 -9.38
N GLU A 24 -2.87 14.93 -8.30
CA GLU A 24 -1.64 15.68 -8.10
C GLU A 24 -0.56 15.32 -9.15
N LEU A 25 -0.34 14.02 -9.38
CA LEU A 25 0.65 13.54 -10.35
C LEU A 25 0.33 13.99 -11.77
N TYR A 26 -0.93 13.96 -12.18
CA TYR A 26 -1.35 14.45 -13.50
C TYR A 26 -1.28 15.96 -13.59
N SER A 27 -1.64 16.69 -12.54
CA SER A 27 -1.46 18.16 -12.49
C SER A 27 0.01 18.54 -12.71
N GLY A 28 0.92 17.89 -11.98
CA GLY A 28 2.35 18.10 -12.16
C GLY A 28 2.86 17.71 -13.57
N TYR A 29 2.34 16.60 -14.13
CA TYR A 29 2.68 16.17 -15.49
C TYR A 29 2.23 17.19 -16.56
N ILE A 30 0.98 17.69 -16.44
CA ILE A 30 0.39 18.70 -17.35
C ILE A 30 1.24 19.98 -17.32
N GLN A 31 1.55 20.48 -16.11
CA GLN A 31 2.36 21.69 -15.95
C GLN A 31 3.78 21.53 -16.53
N LYS A 32 4.46 20.43 -16.18
CA LYS A 32 5.82 20.15 -16.66
C LYS A 32 5.91 20.07 -18.18
N ASN A 33 4.89 19.49 -18.81
CA ASN A 33 4.85 19.32 -20.28
C ASN A 33 4.13 20.47 -20.99
N LYS A 34 3.73 21.52 -20.27
CA LYS A 34 3.03 22.69 -20.80
C LYS A 34 1.80 22.32 -21.64
N LEU A 35 1.03 21.33 -21.17
CA LEU A 35 -0.18 20.87 -21.84
C LEU A 35 -1.33 21.82 -21.51
N ASP A 36 -2.10 22.22 -22.53
CA ASP A 36 -3.26 23.08 -22.37
C ASP A 36 -4.54 22.23 -22.34
N VAL A 37 -5.14 22.10 -21.15
CA VAL A 37 -6.37 21.32 -20.92
C VAL A 37 -7.63 22.01 -21.49
N TYR A 38 -7.54 23.30 -21.82
CA TYR A 38 -8.63 24.08 -22.42
C TYR A 38 -8.55 24.13 -23.94
N SER A 39 -7.50 23.56 -24.53
CA SER A 39 -7.34 23.45 -25.97
C SER A 39 -8.38 22.53 -26.58
N THR A 40 -8.77 22.80 -27.82
CA THR A 40 -9.63 21.91 -28.63
C THR A 40 -8.89 20.61 -29.05
N LYS A 41 -7.56 20.56 -28.88
CA LYS A 41 -6.76 19.38 -29.19
C LYS A 41 -6.70 18.44 -27.98
N GLN A 42 -7.03 17.18 -28.18
CA GLN A 42 -6.93 16.15 -27.15
C GLN A 42 -5.47 16.02 -26.66
N ILE A 43 -5.31 16.05 -25.34
CA ILE A 43 -4.02 15.76 -24.69
C ILE A 43 -3.90 14.27 -24.39
N ASN A 44 -2.67 13.74 -24.42
CA ASN A 44 -2.38 12.36 -24.07
C ASN A 44 -1.71 12.29 -22.68
N LEU A 45 -2.32 11.54 -21.80
CA LEU A 45 -1.81 11.29 -20.46
C LEU A 45 -1.22 9.87 -20.35
N PRO A 46 -0.17 9.68 -19.56
CA PRO A 46 0.37 8.34 -19.28
C PRO A 46 -0.69 7.46 -18.61
N VAL A 47 -0.78 6.19 -19.02
CA VAL A 47 -1.70 5.22 -18.38
C VAL A 47 -1.36 5.05 -16.89
N PRO A 48 -2.34 5.22 -15.97
CA PRO A 48 -2.11 5.04 -14.54
C PRO A 48 -2.05 3.56 -14.18
N ARG A 49 -1.19 3.21 -13.23
CA ARG A 49 -1.17 1.90 -12.57
C ARG A 49 -0.98 2.12 -11.09
N TYR A 50 -1.84 1.53 -10.28
CA TYR A 50 -1.78 1.61 -8.83
C TYR A 50 -1.58 0.21 -8.23
N ILE A 51 -0.42 0.00 -7.64
CA ILE A 51 -0.02 -1.27 -7.02
C ILE A 51 0.24 -1.04 -5.55
N ILE A 52 -0.36 -1.86 -4.71
CA ILE A 52 -0.20 -1.85 -3.26
C ILE A 52 0.52 -3.14 -2.86
N PHE A 53 1.67 -3.01 -2.22
CA PHE A 53 2.37 -4.14 -1.61
C PHE A 53 1.91 -4.30 -0.17
N TYR A 54 1.16 -5.37 0.09
CA TYR A 54 0.63 -5.67 1.41
C TYR A 54 1.51 -6.71 2.11
N ASN A 55 2.00 -6.36 3.29
CA ASN A 55 2.72 -7.28 4.17
C ASN A 55 2.11 -7.35 5.58
N GLY A 56 0.85 -6.99 5.76
CA GLY A 56 0.18 -7.00 7.05
C GLY A 56 0.05 -8.40 7.67
N THR A 57 -0.46 -8.43 8.90
CA THR A 57 -0.64 -9.67 9.68
C THR A 57 -1.97 -10.37 9.43
N LYS A 58 -2.96 -9.68 8.82
CA LYS A 58 -4.21 -10.31 8.41
C LYS A 58 -3.96 -11.23 7.22
N ASN A 59 -4.67 -12.35 7.20
CA ASN A 59 -4.67 -13.24 6.05
C ASN A 59 -5.49 -12.61 4.91
N GLU A 60 -4.81 -12.02 3.94
CA GLU A 60 -5.40 -11.48 2.73
C GLU A 60 -4.98 -12.34 1.53
N PRO A 61 -5.80 -12.41 0.48
CA PRO A 61 -5.49 -13.20 -0.71
C PRO A 61 -4.21 -12.70 -1.38
N GLU A 62 -3.59 -13.55 -2.21
CA GLU A 62 -2.38 -13.19 -2.97
C GLU A 62 -2.55 -11.91 -3.77
N LYS A 63 -3.72 -11.75 -4.42
CA LYS A 63 -4.09 -10.57 -5.20
C LYS A 63 -5.52 -10.16 -4.87
N LYS A 64 -5.74 -8.86 -4.70
CA LYS A 64 -7.07 -8.27 -4.49
C LYS A 64 -7.18 -6.96 -5.26
N GLU A 65 -8.31 -6.75 -5.91
CA GLU A 65 -8.65 -5.47 -6.51
C GLU A 65 -9.51 -4.68 -5.51
N LEU A 66 -9.18 -3.41 -5.34
CA LEU A 66 -9.93 -2.44 -4.56
C LEU A 66 -10.45 -1.39 -5.54
N ARG A 67 -11.75 -1.15 -5.56
CA ARG A 67 -12.41 -0.30 -6.55
C ARG A 67 -12.99 0.96 -5.91
N LEU A 68 -12.81 2.09 -6.57
CA LEU A 68 -13.36 3.36 -6.11
C LEU A 68 -14.90 3.33 -6.09
N SER A 69 -15.53 2.63 -7.04
CA SER A 69 -16.98 2.44 -7.09
C SER A 69 -17.56 1.81 -5.83
N GLU A 70 -16.79 1.00 -5.10
CA GLU A 70 -17.21 0.39 -3.82
C GLU A 70 -17.25 1.41 -2.66
N CYS A 71 -16.66 2.58 -2.83
CA CYS A 71 -16.64 3.66 -1.84
C CYS A 71 -17.81 4.65 -2.01
N PHE A 72 -18.55 4.61 -3.12
CA PHE A 72 -19.66 5.52 -3.36
C PHE A 72 -20.90 5.09 -2.60
N LYS A 73 -21.60 6.06 -2.04
CA LYS A 73 -22.93 5.89 -1.43
C LYS A 73 -23.99 6.47 -2.36
N TYR A 74 -24.99 5.68 -2.66
CA TYR A 74 -26.17 6.17 -3.37
C TYR A 74 -27.09 6.86 -2.36
N SER A 75 -27.73 8.00 -2.76
CA SER A 75 -28.64 8.73 -1.87
C SER A 75 -29.92 7.90 -1.62
N ALA A 76 -30.46 7.97 -0.41
CA ALA A 76 -31.70 7.26 -0.03
C ALA A 76 -32.95 7.69 -0.85
N GLN A 77 -32.88 8.79 -1.61
CA GLN A 77 -33.94 9.26 -2.51
C GLN A 77 -33.98 8.48 -3.83
N GLN A 78 -32.94 7.70 -4.14
CA GLN A 78 -32.89 6.78 -5.28
C GLN A 78 -33.26 5.37 -4.78
N SER A 79 -34.53 5.20 -4.43
CA SER A 79 -35.06 4.07 -3.66
C SER A 79 -35.24 2.77 -4.45
N ASP A 80 -35.06 2.77 -5.78
CA ASP A 80 -35.14 1.56 -6.57
C ASP A 80 -33.79 0.85 -6.66
N GLU A 81 -33.69 -0.32 -6.01
CA GLU A 81 -32.50 -1.20 -6.08
C GLU A 81 -32.09 -1.54 -7.54
N LEU A 82 -33.03 -1.49 -8.47
CA LEU A 82 -32.81 -1.71 -9.90
C LEU A 82 -32.07 -0.53 -10.54
N GLU A 83 -32.48 0.71 -10.23
CA GLU A 83 -31.82 1.92 -10.73
C GLU A 83 -30.39 2.06 -10.16
N GLN A 84 -30.18 1.67 -8.90
CA GLN A 84 -28.84 1.69 -8.29
C GLN A 84 -27.87 0.70 -8.96
N LYS A 85 -28.36 -0.45 -9.45
CA LYS A 85 -27.54 -1.44 -10.17
C LYS A 85 -27.18 -1.01 -11.59
N GLU A 86 -27.99 -0.15 -12.21
CA GLU A 86 -27.74 0.37 -13.57
C GLU A 86 -26.89 1.64 -13.58
N MET A 87 -26.79 2.34 -12.44
CA MET A 87 -26.03 3.57 -12.34
C MET A 87 -24.52 3.28 -12.27
N LYS A 88 -23.85 3.43 -13.42
CA LYS A 88 -22.40 3.34 -13.48
C LYS A 88 -21.77 4.67 -13.06
N PRO A 89 -20.89 4.71 -12.05
CA PRO A 89 -20.19 5.95 -11.71
C PRO A 89 -19.32 6.40 -12.89
N CYS A 90 -19.31 7.70 -13.17
CA CYS A 90 -18.45 8.28 -14.22
C CYS A 90 -16.96 8.28 -13.86
N LEU A 91 -16.63 8.00 -12.61
CA LEU A 91 -15.27 7.95 -12.09
C LEU A 91 -14.99 6.58 -11.51
N GLU A 92 -13.95 5.93 -11.99
CA GLU A 92 -13.48 4.65 -11.49
C GLU A 92 -11.95 4.64 -11.37
N LEU A 93 -11.47 4.04 -10.29
CA LEU A 93 -10.06 3.77 -10.07
C LEU A 93 -9.93 2.39 -9.41
N THR A 94 -9.08 1.56 -9.98
CA THR A 94 -8.78 0.24 -9.43
C THR A 94 -7.35 0.21 -8.90
N ALA A 95 -7.21 -0.07 -7.62
CA ALA A 95 -5.92 -0.38 -7.00
C ALA A 95 -5.74 -1.90 -6.91
N THR A 96 -4.58 -2.39 -7.34
CA THR A 96 -4.23 -3.81 -7.23
C THR A 96 -3.37 -4.03 -6.00
N MET A 97 -3.90 -4.71 -5.00
CA MET A 97 -3.16 -5.13 -3.81
C MET A 97 -2.52 -6.50 -4.06
N LEU A 98 -1.23 -6.61 -3.80
CA LEU A 98 -0.43 -7.83 -3.89
C LEU A 98 0.09 -8.17 -2.50
N ASN A 99 -0.30 -9.34 -1.99
CA ASN A 99 0.21 -9.85 -0.73
C ASN A 99 1.65 -10.31 -0.92
N ILE A 100 2.59 -9.61 -0.28
CA ILE A 100 4.02 -9.89 -0.35
C ILE A 100 4.55 -10.66 0.86
N ASN A 101 3.68 -11.16 1.74
CA ASN A 101 4.13 -12.08 2.79
C ASN A 101 4.69 -13.36 2.17
N ILE A 102 5.65 -13.95 2.85
CA ILE A 102 6.28 -15.20 2.40
C ILE A 102 5.23 -16.29 2.15
N GLY A 103 5.35 -16.99 1.03
CA GLY A 103 4.38 -17.98 0.55
C GLY A 103 3.30 -17.42 -0.37
N ASN A 104 3.32 -16.09 -0.64
CA ASN A 104 2.41 -15.44 -1.59
C ASN A 104 3.16 -14.86 -2.78
N ASN A 105 2.50 -14.77 -3.93
CA ASN A 105 3.03 -14.16 -5.17
C ASN A 105 4.45 -14.63 -5.51
N GLU A 106 4.71 -15.92 -5.43
CA GLU A 106 6.05 -16.50 -5.60
C GLU A 106 6.70 -16.15 -6.94
N GLU A 107 5.93 -16.07 -8.03
CA GLU A 107 6.48 -15.67 -9.33
C GLU A 107 6.99 -14.22 -9.33
N LEU A 108 6.27 -13.31 -8.65
CA LEU A 108 6.71 -11.93 -8.47
C LEU A 108 7.98 -11.90 -7.62
N MET A 109 8.02 -12.68 -6.53
CA MET A 109 9.16 -12.77 -5.63
C MET A 109 10.42 -13.31 -6.33
N LYS A 110 10.26 -14.32 -7.20
CA LYS A 110 11.37 -14.85 -8.03
C LYS A 110 11.91 -13.81 -9.02
N LYS A 111 11.04 -12.95 -9.57
CA LYS A 111 11.42 -11.89 -10.52
C LYS A 111 11.98 -10.65 -9.82
N CYS A 112 11.65 -10.42 -8.56
CA CYS A 112 12.08 -9.26 -7.78
C CYS A 112 12.74 -9.69 -6.46
N ASN A 113 13.99 -10.08 -6.52
CA ASN A 113 14.74 -10.56 -5.35
C ASN A 113 14.79 -9.53 -4.20
N LYS A 114 14.81 -8.23 -4.49
CA LYS A 114 14.78 -7.18 -3.44
C LYS A 114 13.46 -7.18 -2.69
N LEU A 115 12.34 -7.42 -3.36
CA LEU A 115 11.03 -7.53 -2.73
C LEU A 115 10.94 -8.78 -1.85
N TYR A 116 11.46 -9.91 -2.33
CA TYR A 116 11.58 -11.13 -1.54
C TYR A 116 12.42 -10.91 -0.28
N GLN A 117 13.61 -10.31 -0.42
CA GLN A 117 14.49 -10.01 0.71
C GLN A 117 13.83 -9.06 1.71
N TYR A 118 13.04 -8.08 1.23
CA TYR A 118 12.27 -7.20 2.09
C TYR A 118 11.22 -7.99 2.91
N SER A 119 10.48 -8.87 2.26
CA SER A 119 9.49 -9.73 2.95
C SER A 119 10.13 -10.63 4.00
N GLU A 120 11.30 -11.21 3.70
CA GLU A 120 12.10 -11.97 4.67
C GLU A 120 12.56 -11.09 5.85
N PHE A 121 13.02 -9.89 5.58
CA PHE A 121 13.42 -8.94 6.64
C PHE A 121 12.25 -8.61 7.57
N VAL A 122 11.08 -8.29 7.03
CA VAL A 122 9.86 -8.04 7.84
C VAL A 122 9.49 -9.28 8.67
N ARG A 123 9.62 -10.48 8.11
CA ARG A 123 9.41 -11.74 8.84
C ARG A 123 10.37 -11.87 10.02
N LEU A 124 11.64 -11.50 9.86
CA LEU A 124 12.63 -11.49 10.94
C LEU A 124 12.28 -10.50 12.04
N VAL A 125 11.88 -9.28 11.68
CA VAL A 125 11.39 -8.27 12.65
C VAL A 125 10.24 -8.84 13.49
N ARG A 126 9.23 -9.42 12.84
CA ARG A 126 8.08 -10.04 13.53
C ARG A 126 8.47 -11.24 14.41
N LYS A 127 9.47 -12.03 13.99
CA LYS A 127 10.01 -13.13 14.79
C LYS A 127 10.60 -12.62 16.11
N HIS A 128 11.39 -11.55 16.05
CA HIS A 128 12.04 -10.97 17.24
C HIS A 128 11.06 -10.18 18.13
N LEU A 129 10.05 -9.51 17.55
CA LEU A 129 9.00 -8.83 18.31
C LEU A 129 8.21 -9.72 19.27
N LYS A 130 8.22 -11.04 19.06
CA LYS A 130 7.61 -11.99 20.00
C LYS A 130 8.43 -12.20 21.27
N LYS A 131 9.68 -11.72 21.32
CA LYS A 131 10.64 -12.01 22.39
C LYS A 131 11.18 -10.79 23.10
N CYS A 132 11.14 -9.63 22.49
CA CYS A 132 11.70 -8.39 23.01
C CYS A 132 10.93 -7.15 22.50
N ASP A 133 11.26 -5.99 23.05
CA ASP A 133 10.69 -4.70 22.60
C ASP A 133 11.07 -4.38 21.15
N ILE A 134 10.35 -3.39 20.58
CA ILE A 134 10.47 -3.05 19.16
C ILE A 134 11.89 -2.63 18.75
N ASN A 135 12.58 -1.84 19.59
CA ASN A 135 13.92 -1.36 19.26
C ASN A 135 14.94 -2.52 19.26
N ALA A 136 14.89 -3.38 20.26
CA ALA A 136 15.71 -4.58 20.32
C ALA A 136 15.38 -5.54 19.17
N ALA A 137 14.09 -5.74 18.87
CA ALA A 137 13.65 -6.62 17.78
C ALA A 137 14.15 -6.15 16.42
N ILE A 138 14.09 -4.86 16.11
CA ILE A 138 14.60 -4.31 14.86
C ILE A 138 16.11 -4.52 14.74
N ASN A 139 16.86 -4.20 15.80
CA ASN A 139 18.32 -4.37 15.78
C ASN A 139 18.74 -5.83 15.58
N LEU A 140 18.11 -6.77 16.29
CA LEU A 140 18.36 -8.20 16.13
C LEU A 140 17.99 -8.69 14.72
N ALA A 141 16.87 -8.20 14.18
CA ALA A 141 16.46 -8.55 12.83
C ALA A 141 17.44 -8.02 11.77
N ILE A 142 17.98 -6.81 11.93
CA ILE A 142 18.99 -6.23 11.05
C ILE A 142 20.27 -7.08 11.09
N ASP A 143 20.74 -7.44 12.27
CA ASP A 143 21.97 -8.24 12.43
C ASP A 143 21.80 -9.64 11.85
N GLU A 144 20.65 -10.30 12.07
CA GLU A 144 20.33 -11.61 11.48
C GLU A 144 20.20 -11.51 9.95
N ALA A 145 19.55 -10.44 9.44
CA ALA A 145 19.40 -10.21 8.00
C ALA A 145 20.75 -9.99 7.30
N ILE A 146 21.64 -9.15 7.87
CA ILE A 146 22.99 -8.93 7.35
C ILE A 146 23.80 -10.22 7.31
N SER A 147 23.72 -11.03 8.36
CA SER A 147 24.42 -12.32 8.46
C SER A 147 23.95 -13.30 7.38
N ASN A 148 22.66 -13.24 7.02
CA ASN A 148 22.04 -14.08 5.99
C ASN A 148 22.08 -13.46 4.57
N ASN A 149 22.82 -12.37 4.36
CA ASN A 149 22.89 -11.61 3.10
C ASN A 149 21.54 -11.06 2.61
N ILE A 150 20.56 -10.85 3.51
CA ILE A 150 19.26 -10.27 3.22
C ILE A 150 19.38 -8.74 3.28
N LEU A 151 19.14 -8.04 2.17
CA LEU A 151 19.25 -6.58 2.05
C LEU A 151 20.55 -6.01 2.62
N LYS A 152 21.63 -6.79 2.66
CA LYS A 152 22.88 -6.48 3.38
C LYS A 152 23.42 -5.09 3.05
N ASP A 153 23.51 -4.76 1.77
CA ASP A 153 24.06 -3.47 1.32
C ASP A 153 23.27 -2.27 1.84
N ILE A 154 21.93 -2.40 1.89
CA ILE A 154 21.02 -1.37 2.37
C ILE A 154 21.10 -1.26 3.88
N LEU A 155 20.99 -2.41 4.58
CA LEU A 155 20.96 -2.45 6.03
C LEU A 155 22.28 -1.98 6.66
N GLN A 156 23.43 -2.25 6.01
CA GLN A 156 24.73 -1.76 6.47
C GLN A 156 24.88 -0.25 6.27
N LYS A 157 24.41 0.30 5.14
CA LYS A 157 24.59 1.72 4.80
C LYS A 157 23.56 2.63 5.46
N GLN A 158 22.33 2.15 5.65
CA GLN A 158 21.17 2.95 6.06
C GLN A 158 20.47 2.41 7.31
N ARG A 159 21.22 1.77 8.21
CA ARG A 159 20.68 1.14 9.43
C ARG A 159 19.74 2.07 10.21
N ALA A 160 20.18 3.29 10.49
CA ALA A 160 19.40 4.26 11.29
C ALA A 160 18.10 4.69 10.58
N GLU A 161 18.11 4.80 9.27
CA GLU A 161 16.95 5.15 8.45
C GLU A 161 15.95 4.01 8.42
N VAL A 162 16.41 2.78 8.21
CA VAL A 162 15.57 1.58 8.26
C VAL A 162 14.94 1.41 9.63
N CYS A 163 15.69 1.60 10.72
CA CYS A 163 15.13 1.57 12.08
C CYS A 163 13.99 2.58 12.25
N ARG A 164 14.18 3.83 11.81
CA ARG A 164 13.15 4.87 11.90
C ARG A 164 11.91 4.51 11.07
N MET A 165 12.10 4.01 9.85
CA MET A 165 11.01 3.62 8.97
C MET A 165 10.14 2.51 9.60
N ILE A 166 10.76 1.45 10.11
CA ILE A 166 10.04 0.34 10.76
C ILE A 166 9.34 0.80 12.04
N LEU A 167 9.96 1.67 12.84
CA LEU A 167 9.32 2.25 14.02
C LEU A 167 8.09 3.07 13.67
N THR A 168 8.14 3.86 12.61
CA THR A 168 6.99 4.64 12.13
C THR A 168 5.86 3.73 11.69
N GLU A 169 6.12 2.72 10.88
CA GLU A 169 5.12 1.73 10.46
C GLU A 169 4.47 1.01 11.65
N TYR A 170 5.28 0.61 12.63
CA TYR A 170 4.78 -0.07 13.82
C TYR A 170 3.89 0.84 14.67
N ASN A 171 4.26 2.11 14.84
CA ASN A 171 3.48 3.10 15.59
C ASN A 171 2.15 3.41 14.89
N GLU A 172 2.14 3.52 13.57
CA GLU A 172 0.91 3.67 12.78
C GLU A 172 0.00 2.45 12.93
N GLU A 173 0.55 1.24 12.88
CA GLU A 173 -0.24 0.01 13.08
C GLU A 173 -0.82 -0.07 14.50
N LEU A 174 -0.06 0.35 15.51
CA LEU A 174 -0.52 0.40 16.91
C LEU A 174 -1.62 1.44 17.10
N HIS A 175 -1.46 2.63 16.52
CA HIS A 175 -2.47 3.69 16.54
C HIS A 175 -3.78 3.20 15.90
N MET A 176 -3.71 2.60 14.73
CA MET A 176 -4.87 2.04 14.05
C MET A 176 -5.57 0.93 14.85
N LYS A 177 -4.83 0.13 15.60
CA LYS A 177 -5.42 -0.89 16.51
C LYS A 177 -6.12 -0.24 17.70
N ASN A 178 -5.58 0.82 18.26
CA ASN A 178 -6.18 1.55 19.39
C ASN A 178 -7.46 2.27 18.97
N GLU A 179 -7.46 2.97 17.83
CA GLU A 179 -8.65 3.61 17.26
C GLU A 179 -9.80 2.61 17.05
N ARG A 180 -9.48 1.41 16.54
CA ARG A 180 -10.50 0.36 16.37
C ARG A 180 -11.06 -0.16 17.67
N LYS A 181 -10.26 -0.23 18.76
CA LYS A 181 -10.76 -0.64 20.08
C LYS A 181 -11.72 0.40 20.64
N ILE A 182 -11.38 1.67 20.55
CA ILE A 182 -12.21 2.80 20.98
C ILE A 182 -13.55 2.76 20.23
N ALA A 183 -13.53 2.62 18.90
CA ALA A 183 -14.75 2.56 18.07
C ALA A 183 -15.61 1.31 18.28
N ILE A 184 -15.16 0.30 19.00
CA ILE A 184 -15.95 -0.89 19.36
C ILE A 184 -16.55 -0.73 20.76
N GLU A 185 -15.93 0.10 21.62
CA GLU A 185 -16.37 0.35 23.00
C GLU A 185 -17.41 1.50 23.08
N GLU A 186 -17.57 2.30 22.01
CA GLU A 186 -18.64 3.29 21.79
C GLU A 186 -19.88 2.65 21.11
#